data_8a30d3c211b3189da4cb78830f56f4c9
#
_entry.id   8a30d3c211b3189da4cb78830f56f4c9
#
_cell.length_a   1.000
_cell.length_b   1.000
_cell.length_c   1.000
_cell.angle_alpha   90.00
_cell.angle_beta   90.00
_cell.angle_gamma   90.00
#
_symmetry.space_group_name_H-M   'P 1'
#
loop_
_entity.id
_entity.type
_entity.pdbx_description
1 polymer ?
#
loop_
_entity_poly.entity_id
_entity_poly.type
_entity_poly.pdbx_seq_one_letter_code
_entity_poly.pdbx_strand_id
1 'polypeptide(L)'
;TIEERDEVMNFDLSQYPRLERHRDKFIFQCLVGCRSNDLEYFTWQHINGDFLEYIPHKNLLAGRTELVRVPLCDKAKAILEELDPECEYLFRWFSHDLYRQDIKRILKMAGIDRIVMTLNPLTRQAEQRPLYEVAASHLARRTFIGNLYKQVKDPALIASLTGHTENSVSFTRYRAIDDDTKRDILKMIE
;
A
#
# COMPACT_ATOMS: atom_id res chain seq x y z
N THR A 1 5.92 -3.15 8.21
CA THR A 1 6.27 -4.58 8.10
C THR A 1 5.06 -5.42 7.76
N ILE A 2 5.25 -6.72 7.46
CA ILE A 2 4.15 -7.69 7.25
C ILE A 2 3.40 -7.91 8.57
N GLU A 3 4.13 -8.02 9.66
CA GLU A 3 3.60 -8.22 11.00
C GLU A 3 2.67 -7.06 11.39
N GLU A 4 3.13 -5.82 11.28
CA GLU A 4 2.33 -4.62 11.54
C GLU A 4 1.07 -4.55 10.65
N ARG A 5 1.19 -4.92 9.37
CA ARG A 5 0.02 -5.01 8.47
C ARG A 5 -0.99 -6.02 8.97
N ASP A 6 -0.54 -7.19 9.40
CA ASP A 6 -1.41 -8.26 9.86
C ASP A 6 -2.01 -7.94 11.24
N GLU A 7 -1.31 -7.25 12.12
CA GLU A 7 -1.87 -6.66 13.35
C GLU A 7 -3.01 -5.70 13.04
N VAL A 8 -2.81 -4.78 12.09
CA VAL A 8 -3.86 -3.84 11.66
C VAL A 8 -5.04 -4.58 11.03
N MET A 9 -4.78 -5.60 10.21
CA MET A 9 -5.83 -6.40 9.56
C MET A 9 -6.72 -7.10 10.58
N ASN A 10 -6.13 -7.65 11.63
CA ASN A 10 -6.82 -8.44 12.66
C ASN A 10 -7.35 -7.59 13.83
N PHE A 11 -7.09 -6.29 13.85
CA PHE A 11 -7.54 -5.41 14.92
C PHE A 11 -9.06 -5.24 14.87
N ASP A 12 -9.73 -5.50 15.99
CA ASP A 12 -11.20 -5.40 16.09
C ASP A 12 -11.66 -3.94 16.01
N LEU A 13 -12.42 -3.63 14.98
CA LEU A 13 -13.05 -2.34 14.71
C LEU A 13 -14.58 -2.44 14.58
N SER A 14 -15.19 -3.54 15.05
CA SER A 14 -16.64 -3.78 14.96
C SER A 14 -17.49 -2.65 15.54
N GLN A 15 -16.98 -1.94 16.55
CA GLN A 15 -17.62 -0.76 17.14
C GLN A 15 -17.46 0.52 16.30
N TYR A 16 -16.67 0.46 15.22
CA TYR A 16 -16.33 1.61 14.38
C TYR A 16 -16.47 1.28 12.89
N PRO A 17 -17.70 1.10 12.35
CA PRO A 17 -17.92 0.60 10.98
C PRO A 17 -17.24 1.40 9.86
N ARG A 18 -17.02 2.72 10.07
CA ARG A 18 -16.27 3.53 9.10
C ARG A 18 -14.78 3.21 9.13
N LEU A 19 -14.20 3.08 10.32
CA LEU A 19 -12.78 2.73 10.46
C LEU A 19 -12.52 1.33 9.92
N GLU A 20 -13.42 0.40 10.16
CA GLU A 20 -13.34 -0.96 9.63
C GLU A 20 -13.26 -0.95 8.10
N ARG A 21 -14.18 -0.28 7.41
CA ARG A 21 -14.12 -0.13 5.95
C ARG A 21 -12.84 0.54 5.45
N HIS A 22 -12.34 1.54 6.19
CA HIS A 22 -11.07 2.19 5.83
C HIS A 22 -9.85 1.30 6.12
N ARG A 23 -9.89 0.47 7.16
CA ARG A 23 -8.90 -0.58 7.40
C ARG A 23 -8.85 -1.55 6.22
N ASP A 24 -9.97 -2.09 5.80
CA ASP A 24 -10.05 -3.09 4.73
C ASP A 24 -9.58 -2.51 3.39
N LYS A 25 -9.98 -1.28 3.08
CA LYS A 25 -9.46 -0.52 1.93
C LYS A 25 -7.94 -0.36 2.00
N PHE A 26 -7.39 0.00 3.17
CA PHE A 26 -5.96 0.18 3.39
C PHE A 26 -5.20 -1.14 3.30
N ILE A 27 -5.71 -2.20 3.91
CA ILE A 27 -5.11 -3.54 3.86
C ILE A 27 -5.14 -4.09 2.43
N PHE A 28 -6.27 -3.98 1.72
CA PHE A 28 -6.34 -4.36 0.31
C PHE A 28 -5.25 -3.65 -0.51
N GLN A 29 -5.09 -2.34 -0.32
CA GLN A 29 -4.02 -1.59 -0.98
C GLN A 29 -2.62 -2.09 -0.58
N CYS A 30 -2.40 -2.51 0.66
CA CYS A 30 -1.14 -3.14 1.10
C CYS A 30 -0.87 -4.49 0.42
N LEU A 31 -1.91 -5.18 -0.03
CA LEU A 31 -1.83 -6.51 -0.65
C LEU A 31 -1.69 -6.46 -2.17
N VAL A 32 -2.18 -5.40 -2.82
CA VAL A 32 -2.14 -5.28 -4.29
C VAL A 32 -1.21 -4.16 -4.79
N GLY A 33 -0.76 -3.27 -3.92
CA GLY A 33 0.24 -2.25 -4.24
C GLY A 33 -0.21 -1.12 -5.15
N CYS A 34 -1.50 -0.98 -5.47
CA CYS A 34 -2.03 0.08 -6.32
C CYS A 34 -1.85 1.49 -5.71
N ARG A 35 -2.00 2.53 -6.53
CA ARG A 35 -2.08 3.91 -6.01
C ARG A 35 -3.45 4.16 -5.39
N SER A 36 -3.52 5.06 -4.40
CA SER A 36 -4.79 5.41 -3.76
C SER A 36 -5.83 5.91 -4.74
N ASN A 37 -5.42 6.71 -5.73
CA ASN A 37 -6.33 7.20 -6.76
C ASN A 37 -6.84 6.05 -7.66
N ASP A 38 -6.01 5.05 -7.99
CA ASP A 38 -6.47 3.90 -8.78
C ASP A 38 -7.52 3.10 -8.01
N LEU A 39 -7.28 2.90 -6.70
CA LEU A 39 -8.18 2.16 -5.81
C LEU A 39 -9.60 2.74 -5.74
N GLU A 40 -9.77 4.04 -5.94
CA GLU A 40 -11.07 4.72 -5.92
C GLU A 40 -11.95 4.42 -7.12
N TYR A 41 -11.34 4.00 -8.21
CA TYR A 41 -12.03 3.68 -9.47
C TYR A 41 -12.21 2.17 -9.69
N PHE A 42 -11.76 1.33 -8.77
CA PHE A 42 -11.94 -0.11 -8.94
C PHE A 42 -13.40 -0.51 -8.80
N THR A 43 -13.86 -1.25 -9.79
CA THR A 43 -15.16 -1.90 -9.86
C THR A 43 -14.96 -3.41 -9.94
N TRP A 44 -16.04 -4.18 -9.86
CA TRP A 44 -15.98 -5.64 -10.03
C TRP A 44 -15.44 -6.06 -11.40
N GLN A 45 -15.55 -5.21 -12.42
CA GLN A 45 -14.98 -5.48 -13.76
C GLN A 45 -13.45 -5.54 -13.78
N HIS A 46 -12.78 -4.99 -12.76
CA HIS A 46 -11.33 -5.07 -12.61
C HIS A 46 -10.88 -6.39 -11.97
N ILE A 47 -11.82 -7.20 -11.45
CA ILE A 47 -11.54 -8.50 -10.87
C ILE A 47 -11.78 -9.57 -11.96
N ASN A 48 -10.71 -10.17 -12.44
CA ASN A 48 -10.75 -11.17 -13.50
C ASN A 48 -10.17 -12.50 -12.99
N GLY A 49 -11.06 -13.38 -12.52
CA GLY A 49 -10.68 -14.59 -11.81
C GLY A 49 -9.83 -14.27 -10.58
N ASP A 50 -8.62 -14.81 -10.53
CA ASP A 50 -7.68 -14.59 -9.43
C ASP A 50 -6.80 -13.33 -9.59
N PHE A 51 -7.18 -12.39 -10.45
CA PHE A 51 -6.36 -11.22 -10.76
C PHE A 51 -7.14 -9.91 -10.62
N LEU A 52 -6.44 -8.88 -10.12
CA LEU A 52 -6.83 -7.49 -10.29
C LEU A 52 -6.14 -6.97 -11.55
N GLU A 53 -6.93 -6.49 -12.52
CA GLU A 53 -6.46 -5.98 -13.81
C GLU A 53 -6.93 -4.53 -14.00
N TYR A 54 -6.00 -3.61 -14.23
CA TYR A 54 -6.33 -2.21 -14.43
C TYR A 54 -5.24 -1.46 -15.18
N ILE A 55 -5.62 -0.36 -15.83
CA ILE A 55 -4.67 0.62 -16.37
C ILE A 55 -4.57 1.74 -15.33
N PRO A 56 -3.39 2.06 -14.79
CA PRO A 56 -3.25 3.13 -13.80
C PRO A 56 -3.77 4.45 -14.34
N HIS A 57 -4.59 5.15 -13.56
CA HIS A 57 -5.22 6.41 -13.97
C HIS A 57 -4.20 7.45 -14.46
N LYS A 58 -3.03 7.52 -13.82
CA LYS A 58 -1.92 8.37 -14.27
C LYS A 58 -1.44 8.02 -15.69
N ASN A 59 -1.46 6.74 -16.06
CA ASN A 59 -1.07 6.28 -17.39
C ASN A 59 -2.12 6.65 -18.42
N LEU A 60 -3.41 6.48 -18.10
CA LEU A 60 -4.51 6.92 -18.97
C LEU A 60 -4.43 8.40 -19.29
N LEU A 61 -4.19 9.26 -18.27
CA LEU A 61 -4.00 10.69 -18.48
C LEU A 61 -2.78 11.04 -19.34
N ALA A 62 -1.78 10.16 -19.40
CA ALA A 62 -0.59 10.31 -20.22
C ALA A 62 -0.71 9.61 -21.60
N GLY A 63 -1.90 9.12 -21.96
CA GLY A 63 -2.14 8.39 -23.22
C GLY A 63 -1.47 7.01 -23.27
N ARG A 64 -1.19 6.40 -22.12
CA ARG A 64 -0.56 5.09 -22.02
C ARG A 64 -1.59 4.04 -21.63
N THR A 65 -1.49 2.85 -22.21
CA THR A 65 -2.46 1.76 -22.05
C THR A 65 -1.85 0.50 -21.43
N GLU A 66 -0.68 0.61 -20.80
CA GLU A 66 -0.05 -0.55 -20.16
C GLU A 66 -0.93 -1.07 -19.03
N LEU A 67 -1.38 -2.31 -19.19
CA LEU A 67 -2.18 -3.04 -18.20
C LEU A 67 -1.30 -3.49 -17.05
N VAL A 68 -1.75 -3.22 -15.85
CA VAL A 68 -1.19 -3.79 -14.61
C VAL A 68 -2.06 -4.98 -14.23
N ARG A 69 -1.42 -6.12 -13.98
CA ARG A 69 -2.07 -7.36 -13.59
C ARG A 69 -1.45 -7.88 -12.31
N VAL A 70 -2.24 -7.93 -11.24
CA VAL A 70 -1.79 -8.32 -9.90
C VAL A 70 -2.55 -9.56 -9.45
N PRO A 71 -1.85 -10.68 -9.16
CA PRO A 71 -2.51 -11.85 -8.59
C PRO A 71 -3.04 -11.53 -7.18
N LEU A 72 -4.26 -11.95 -6.91
CA LEU A 72 -4.91 -11.76 -5.62
C LEU A 72 -4.55 -12.91 -4.67
N CYS A 73 -3.89 -12.59 -3.57
CA CYS A 73 -3.67 -13.56 -2.49
C CYS A 73 -4.97 -13.80 -1.70
N ASP A 74 -5.02 -14.88 -0.91
CA ASP A 74 -6.21 -15.28 -0.17
C ASP A 74 -6.73 -14.18 0.76
N LYS A 75 -5.83 -13.42 1.41
CA LYS A 75 -6.21 -12.26 2.25
C LYS A 75 -6.90 -11.15 1.44
N ALA A 76 -6.48 -10.92 0.21
CA ALA A 76 -7.11 -9.92 -0.66
C ALA A 76 -8.48 -10.40 -1.15
N LYS A 77 -8.62 -11.70 -1.47
CA LYS A 77 -9.90 -12.32 -1.83
C LYS A 77 -10.89 -12.28 -0.68
N ALA A 78 -10.46 -12.62 0.53
CA ALA A 78 -11.30 -12.54 1.73
C ALA A 78 -11.86 -11.13 1.97
N ILE A 79 -11.07 -10.07 1.73
CA ILE A 79 -11.58 -8.70 1.80
C ILE A 79 -12.65 -8.45 0.73
N LEU A 80 -12.46 -8.95 -0.50
CA LEU A 80 -13.44 -8.79 -1.58
C LEU A 80 -14.76 -9.53 -1.30
N GLU A 81 -14.70 -10.69 -0.66
CA GLU A 81 -15.87 -11.50 -0.29
C GLU A 81 -16.78 -10.78 0.73
N GLU A 82 -16.22 -9.90 1.56
CA GLU A 82 -16.98 -9.10 2.53
C GLU A 82 -17.58 -7.81 1.92
N LEU A 83 -17.26 -7.48 0.67
CA LEU A 83 -17.79 -6.30 0.01
C LEU A 83 -19.19 -6.58 -0.58
N ASP A 84 -20.02 -5.53 -0.62
CA ASP A 84 -21.34 -5.60 -1.22
C ASP A 84 -21.21 -5.71 -2.76
N PRO A 85 -21.64 -6.85 -3.37
CA PRO A 85 -21.54 -7.06 -4.81
C PRO A 85 -22.45 -6.14 -5.63
N GLU A 86 -23.47 -5.55 -5.03
CA GLU A 86 -24.38 -4.61 -5.70
C GLU A 86 -23.80 -3.18 -5.79
N CYS A 87 -22.72 -2.90 -5.08
CA CYS A 87 -22.02 -1.62 -5.21
C CYS A 87 -21.21 -1.56 -6.50
N GLU A 88 -21.33 -0.45 -7.24
CA GLU A 88 -20.56 -0.21 -8.47
C GLU A 88 -19.06 -0.24 -8.20
N TYR A 89 -18.61 0.43 -7.14
CA TYR A 89 -17.21 0.52 -6.76
C TYR A 89 -16.89 -0.43 -5.62
N LEU A 90 -15.72 -1.10 -5.69
CA LEU A 90 -15.24 -2.02 -4.64
C LEU A 90 -15.12 -1.32 -3.29
N PHE A 91 -14.61 -0.09 -3.29
CA PHE A 91 -14.47 0.68 -2.05
C PHE A 91 -15.20 2.01 -2.16
N ARG A 92 -16.12 2.26 -1.24
CA ARG A 92 -16.84 3.53 -1.16
C ARG A 92 -15.86 4.70 -1.12
N TRP A 93 -16.17 5.74 -1.91
CA TRP A 93 -15.38 6.98 -1.90
C TRP A 93 -15.56 7.74 -0.58
N PHE A 94 -14.45 8.27 -0.10
CA PHE A 94 -14.40 9.23 1.02
C PHE A 94 -13.39 10.31 0.67
N SER A 95 -13.47 11.48 1.34
CA SER A 95 -12.45 12.51 1.11
C SER A 95 -11.07 12.00 1.51
N HIS A 96 -10.06 12.37 0.74
CA HIS A 96 -8.67 11.96 1.01
C HIS A 96 -8.19 12.34 2.42
N ASP A 97 -8.65 13.49 2.93
CA ASP A 97 -8.30 13.95 4.27
C ASP A 97 -8.93 13.08 5.36
N LEU A 98 -10.20 12.72 5.21
CA LEU A 98 -10.87 11.82 6.14
C LEU A 98 -10.21 10.44 6.15
N TYR A 99 -9.95 9.88 4.97
CA TYR A 99 -9.28 8.59 4.84
C TYR A 99 -7.89 8.61 5.48
N ARG A 100 -7.10 9.67 5.25
CA ARG A 100 -5.78 9.84 5.87
C ARG A 100 -5.86 9.94 7.40
N GLN A 101 -6.83 10.67 7.95
CA GLN A 101 -7.05 10.77 9.39
C GLN A 101 -7.46 9.43 9.99
N ASP A 102 -8.34 8.70 9.31
CA ASP A 102 -8.79 7.39 9.78
C ASP A 102 -7.65 6.35 9.72
N ILE A 103 -6.79 6.34 8.69
CA ILE A 103 -5.57 5.50 8.69
C ILE A 103 -4.71 5.77 9.93
N LYS A 104 -4.45 7.04 10.26
CA LYS A 104 -3.67 7.41 11.44
C LYS A 104 -4.31 6.90 12.73
N ARG A 105 -5.62 7.07 12.84
CA ARG A 105 -6.40 6.61 13.99
C ARG A 105 -6.37 5.09 14.12
N ILE A 106 -6.57 4.36 13.03
CA ILE A 106 -6.52 2.89 12.99
C ILE A 106 -5.15 2.40 13.44
N LEU A 107 -4.06 2.92 12.87
CA LEU A 107 -2.70 2.54 13.25
C LEU A 107 -2.42 2.82 14.73
N LYS A 108 -2.87 3.97 15.26
CA LYS A 108 -2.72 4.29 16.68
C LYS A 108 -3.50 3.33 17.57
N MET A 109 -4.74 3.00 17.21
CA MET A 109 -5.58 2.06 17.97
C MET A 109 -5.02 0.64 17.95
N ALA A 110 -4.44 0.22 16.81
CA ALA A 110 -3.77 -1.07 16.67
C ALA A 110 -2.36 -1.12 17.30
N GLY A 111 -1.90 -0.06 17.98
CA GLY A 111 -0.60 -0.04 18.66
C GLY A 111 0.61 0.09 17.73
N ILE A 112 0.43 0.53 16.48
CA ILE A 112 1.52 0.70 15.52
C ILE A 112 2.20 2.06 15.76
N ASP A 113 3.06 2.12 16.76
CA ASP A 113 3.67 3.36 17.28
C ASP A 113 5.18 3.44 17.05
N ARG A 114 5.80 2.49 16.34
CA ARG A 114 7.24 2.52 16.10
C ARG A 114 7.71 3.87 15.57
N ILE A 115 8.87 4.30 16.05
CA ILE A 115 9.46 5.58 15.65
C ILE A 115 10.07 5.47 14.25
N VAL A 116 9.75 6.45 13.42
CA VAL A 116 10.31 6.60 12.08
C VAL A 116 10.95 7.96 11.92
N MET A 117 12.04 7.98 11.14
CA MET A 117 12.67 9.23 10.72
C MET A 117 11.84 9.85 9.59
N THR A 118 11.49 11.10 9.74
CA THR A 118 10.78 11.90 8.72
C THR A 118 11.39 13.27 8.56
N LEU A 119 11.09 13.94 7.45
CA LEU A 119 11.51 15.30 7.22
C LEU A 119 10.36 16.25 7.56
N ASN A 120 10.60 17.19 8.44
CA ASN A 120 9.62 18.25 8.72
C ASN A 120 9.43 19.10 7.46
N PRO A 121 8.20 19.24 6.93
CA PRO A 121 7.97 19.92 5.67
C PRO A 121 8.26 21.45 5.72
N LEU A 122 8.20 22.04 6.92
CA LEU A 122 8.40 23.45 7.13
C LEU A 122 9.88 23.78 7.36
N THR A 123 10.50 23.08 8.32
CA THR A 123 11.89 23.38 8.74
C THR A 123 12.95 22.66 7.90
N ARG A 124 12.56 21.65 7.11
CA ARG A 124 13.47 20.77 6.38
C ARG A 124 14.46 19.99 7.25
N GLN A 125 14.21 19.90 8.56
CA GLN A 125 15.01 19.15 9.50
C GLN A 125 14.47 17.73 9.65
N ALA A 126 15.38 16.78 9.90
CA ALA A 126 14.99 15.41 10.24
C ALA A 126 14.39 15.39 11.65
N GLU A 127 13.28 14.71 11.81
CA GLU A 127 12.60 14.50 13.08
C GLU A 127 12.16 13.06 13.26
N GLN A 128 12.08 12.62 14.49
CA GLN A 128 11.58 11.30 14.87
C GLN A 128 10.12 11.40 15.29
N ARG A 129 9.25 10.60 14.68
CA ARG A 129 7.82 10.60 15.01
C ARG A 129 7.27 9.18 14.97
N PRO A 130 6.22 8.88 15.77
CA PRO A 130 5.49 7.63 15.65
C PRO A 130 4.91 7.45 14.24
N LEU A 131 4.95 6.21 13.73
CA LEU A 131 4.47 5.92 12.37
C LEU A 131 3.03 6.38 12.14
N TYR A 132 2.14 6.19 13.11
CA TYR A 132 0.74 6.60 12.97
C TYR A 132 0.57 8.11 12.74
N GLU A 133 1.47 8.97 13.22
CA GLU A 133 1.36 10.42 13.01
C GLU A 133 1.69 10.87 11.59
N VAL A 134 2.58 10.15 10.94
CA VAL A 134 3.08 10.48 9.59
C VAL A 134 2.47 9.61 8.49
N ALA A 135 1.64 8.63 8.87
CA ALA A 135 0.99 7.73 7.94
C ALA A 135 0.05 8.47 6.98
N ALA A 136 0.01 7.97 5.76
CA ALA A 136 -0.91 8.38 4.70
C ALA A 136 -1.25 7.17 3.83
N SER A 137 -2.23 7.29 2.95
CA SER A 137 -2.65 6.22 2.04
C SER A 137 -1.50 5.61 1.22
N HIS A 138 -0.50 6.42 0.87
CA HIS A 138 0.69 5.96 0.14
C HIS A 138 1.57 4.98 0.94
N LEU A 139 1.40 4.92 2.28
CA LEU A 139 2.06 3.94 3.14
C LEU A 139 1.71 2.51 2.73
N ALA A 140 0.45 2.24 2.36
CA ALA A 140 0.02 0.92 1.91
C ALA A 140 0.86 0.42 0.70
N ARG A 141 1.00 1.27 -0.33
CA ARG A 141 1.81 0.93 -1.50
C ARG A 141 3.30 0.75 -1.15
N ARG A 142 3.82 1.58 -0.23
CA ARG A 142 5.20 1.42 0.27
C ARG A 142 5.38 0.10 1.02
N THR A 143 4.38 -0.33 1.78
CA THR A 143 4.37 -1.62 2.49
C THR A 143 4.41 -2.77 1.50
N PHE A 144 3.59 -2.75 0.44
CA PHE A 144 3.62 -3.75 -0.62
C PHE A 144 5.02 -3.87 -1.26
N ILE A 145 5.52 -2.76 -1.79
CA ILE A 145 6.79 -2.73 -2.51
C ILE A 145 7.96 -3.11 -1.60
N GLY A 146 8.03 -2.54 -0.38
CA GLY A 146 9.12 -2.80 0.56
C GLY A 146 9.20 -4.25 1.00
N ASN A 147 8.04 -4.91 1.20
CA ASN A 147 8.02 -6.33 1.55
C ASN A 147 8.36 -7.24 0.36
N LEU A 148 7.94 -6.88 -0.85
CA LEU A 148 8.37 -7.61 -2.06
C LEU A 148 9.87 -7.51 -2.29
N TYR A 149 10.47 -6.33 -2.11
CA TYR A 149 11.92 -6.15 -2.27
C TYR A 149 12.75 -7.00 -1.33
N LYS A 150 12.26 -7.29 -0.14
CA LYS A 150 12.94 -8.18 0.80
C LYS A 150 13.01 -9.63 0.30
N GLN A 151 12.00 -10.06 -0.45
CA GLN A 151 11.85 -11.44 -0.91
C GLN A 151 12.30 -11.63 -2.36
N VAL A 152 11.99 -10.65 -3.22
CA VAL A 152 12.22 -10.72 -4.66
C VAL A 152 13.10 -9.55 -5.06
N LYS A 153 14.39 -9.82 -5.32
CA LYS A 153 15.38 -8.80 -5.68
C LYS A 153 15.33 -8.41 -7.17
N ASP A 154 14.17 -8.59 -7.80
CA ASP A 154 13.93 -8.21 -9.20
C ASP A 154 13.09 -6.94 -9.30
N PRO A 155 13.72 -5.79 -9.62
CA PRO A 155 13.01 -4.53 -9.77
C PRO A 155 12.00 -4.52 -10.92
N ALA A 156 12.26 -5.24 -12.01
CA ALA A 156 11.39 -5.27 -13.18
C ALA A 156 10.07 -5.97 -12.85
N LEU A 157 10.14 -7.10 -12.15
CA LEU A 157 8.95 -7.82 -11.68
C LEU A 157 8.10 -6.97 -10.74
N ILE A 158 8.72 -6.29 -9.76
CA ILE A 158 8.00 -5.41 -8.84
C ILE A 158 7.40 -4.20 -9.57
N ALA A 159 8.10 -3.65 -10.56
CA ALA A 159 7.60 -2.57 -11.40
C ALA A 159 6.36 -2.98 -12.19
N SER A 160 6.35 -4.19 -12.76
CA SER A 160 5.20 -4.73 -13.51
C SER A 160 3.95 -4.87 -12.64
N LEU A 161 4.09 -5.34 -11.39
CA LEU A 161 2.99 -5.47 -10.42
C LEU A 161 2.44 -4.12 -9.94
N THR A 162 3.22 -3.06 -10.04
CA THR A 162 2.88 -1.76 -9.46
C THR A 162 2.65 -0.66 -10.48
N GLY A 163 2.88 -0.92 -11.78
CA GLY A 163 2.76 0.07 -12.84
C GLY A 163 3.77 1.22 -12.69
N HIS A 164 4.99 0.91 -12.22
CA HIS A 164 6.13 1.81 -12.28
C HIS A 164 6.90 1.62 -13.57
N THR A 165 7.48 2.69 -14.10
CA THR A 165 8.60 2.57 -15.04
C THR A 165 9.86 2.20 -14.25
N GLU A 166 10.64 1.24 -14.72
CA GLU A 166 11.79 0.65 -14.02
C GLU A 166 12.80 1.66 -13.48
N ASN A 167 12.99 2.77 -14.17
CA ASN A 167 13.97 3.81 -13.82
C ASN A 167 13.34 5.08 -13.24
N SER A 168 12.08 5.02 -12.77
CA SER A 168 11.44 6.21 -12.20
C SER A 168 12.09 6.59 -10.85
N VAL A 169 12.30 7.89 -10.64
CA VAL A 169 12.80 8.45 -9.35
C VAL A 169 11.92 7.98 -8.17
N SER A 170 10.61 7.81 -8.43
CA SER A 170 9.69 7.28 -7.40
C SER A 170 10.01 5.84 -7.04
N PHE A 171 10.42 5.02 -8.02
CA PHE A 171 10.73 3.63 -7.80
C PHE A 171 12.10 3.44 -7.11
N THR A 172 13.09 4.27 -7.43
CA THR A 172 14.41 4.23 -6.75
C THR A 172 14.31 4.54 -5.25
N ARG A 173 13.30 5.32 -4.82
CA ARG A 173 13.05 5.56 -3.37
C ARG A 173 12.60 4.31 -2.61
N TYR A 174 12.01 3.33 -3.29
CA TYR A 174 11.64 2.04 -2.70
C TYR A 174 12.82 1.07 -2.66
N ARG A 175 13.87 1.33 -3.45
CA ARG A 175 15.17 0.65 -3.37
C ARG A 175 15.99 1.09 -2.16
N ALA A 176 15.43 1.89 -1.23
CA ALA A 176 16.08 2.11 0.05
C ALA A 176 16.36 0.75 0.67
N ILE A 177 17.56 0.29 0.38
CA ILE A 177 18.09 -1.04 0.65
C ILE A 177 17.97 -1.21 2.16
N ASP A 178 17.23 -2.21 2.55
CA ASP A 178 17.07 -2.59 3.93
C ASP A 178 18.46 -2.88 4.52
N ASP A 179 18.66 -2.52 5.76
CA ASP A 179 19.99 -2.62 6.40
C ASP A 179 20.47 -4.07 6.52
N ASP A 180 19.58 -5.05 6.53
CA ASP A 180 19.94 -6.47 6.53
C ASP A 180 20.54 -6.86 5.17
N THR A 181 19.97 -6.41 4.06
CA THR A 181 20.57 -6.60 2.73
C THR A 181 21.94 -5.94 2.62
N LYS A 182 22.15 -4.75 3.21
CA LYS A 182 23.47 -4.10 3.23
C LYS A 182 24.48 -4.90 4.03
N ARG A 183 24.07 -5.43 5.20
CA ARG A 183 24.94 -6.31 6.01
C ARG A 183 25.32 -7.58 5.26
N ASP A 184 24.35 -8.21 4.57
CA ASP A 184 24.61 -9.44 3.81
C ASP A 184 25.57 -9.19 2.65
N ILE A 185 25.45 -8.05 1.95
CA ILE A 185 26.42 -7.66 0.90
C ILE A 185 27.81 -7.47 1.48
N LEU A 186 27.94 -6.81 2.63
CA LEU A 186 29.24 -6.59 3.26
C LEU A 186 29.88 -7.89 3.71
N LYS A 187 29.12 -8.87 4.21
CA LYS A 187 29.63 -10.21 4.53
C LYS A 187 30.18 -10.99 3.33
N MET A 188 29.75 -10.63 2.10
CA MET A 188 30.27 -11.29 0.89
C MET A 188 31.66 -10.80 0.47
N ILE A 189 32.14 -9.72 1.06
CA ILE A 189 33.45 -9.11 0.75
C ILE A 189 34.42 -9.19 1.92
N GLU A 190 34.04 -9.78 3.05
CA GLU A 190 34.93 -10.17 4.16
C GLU A 190 35.52 -11.53 3.91
#